data_1f4ad62e9bf3241e90d1cd06558cbd2e
#
_entry.id   1f4ad62e9bf3241e90d1cd06558cbd2e
#
_cell.length_a   1.000
_cell.length_b   1.000
_cell.length_c   1.000
_cell.angle_alpha   90.00
_cell.angle_beta   90.00
_cell.angle_gamma   90.00
#
_symmetry.space_group_name_H-M   'P 1'
#
loop_
_entity.id
_entity.type
_entity.pdbx_description
1 polymer ?
#
loop_
_entity_poly.entity_id
_entity_poly.type
_entity_poly.pdbx_seq_one_letter_code
_entity_poly.pdbx_strand_id
1 'polypeptide(L)' 'MNNDRLAVLLGTCIIPAIVKELKISDNEQIAFLNKFYQSSLYDILIREETGLWHLSPTTLAEIYEHEQKTGILELPEEL' A
#
# COMPACT_ATOMS: atom_id res chain seq x y z
N MET A 1 -10.23 -17.06 8.22
CA MET A 1 -9.24 -16.32 8.90
C MET A 1 -9.11 -14.91 8.38
N ASN A 2 -8.79 -14.05 9.31
CA ASN A 2 -8.81 -12.62 9.03
C ASN A 2 -7.79 -12.22 7.98
N ASN A 3 -6.64 -12.88 7.96
CA ASN A 3 -5.61 -12.53 7.00
C ASN A 3 -6.04 -12.77 5.57
N ASP A 4 -6.85 -13.80 5.35
CA ASP A 4 -7.33 -14.10 4.00
C ASP A 4 -8.25 -12.98 3.50
N ARG A 5 -9.11 -12.47 4.39
CA ARG A 5 -10.03 -11.40 4.01
C ARG A 5 -9.28 -10.12 3.69
N LEU A 6 -8.27 -9.81 4.50
CA LEU A 6 -7.47 -8.61 4.26
C LEU A 6 -6.67 -8.74 2.98
N ALA A 7 -6.12 -9.92 2.70
CA ALA A 7 -5.39 -10.13 1.47
C ALA A 7 -6.28 -9.93 0.24
N VAL A 8 -7.52 -10.42 0.29
CA VAL A 8 -8.46 -10.20 -0.80
C VAL A 8 -8.77 -8.72 -0.95
N LEU A 9 -9.02 -8.04 0.17
CA LEU A 9 -9.31 -6.61 0.13
C LEU A 9 -8.15 -5.82 -0.47
N LEU A 10 -6.93 -6.15 -0.06
CA LEU A 10 -5.75 -5.48 -0.60
C LEU A 10 -5.64 -5.70 -2.11
N GLY A 11 -5.79 -6.94 -2.54
CA GLY A 11 -5.61 -7.27 -3.95
C GLY A 11 -6.71 -6.76 -4.86
N THR A 12 -7.94 -6.65 -4.34
CA THR A 12 -9.08 -6.28 -5.19
C THR A 12 -9.48 -4.81 -5.07
N CYS A 13 -9.13 -4.16 -3.98
CA CYS A 13 -9.59 -2.79 -3.73
C CYS A 13 -8.44 -1.82 -3.46
N ILE A 14 -7.60 -2.13 -2.50
CA ILE A 14 -6.62 -1.17 -2.01
C ILE A 14 -5.47 -0.97 -3.00
N ILE A 15 -4.85 -2.06 -3.43
CA ILE A 15 -3.71 -1.95 -4.35
C ILE A 15 -4.13 -1.36 -5.70
N PRO A 16 -5.24 -1.80 -6.31
CA PRO A 16 -5.68 -1.14 -7.55
C PRO A 16 -5.96 0.35 -7.37
N ALA A 17 -6.49 0.75 -6.21
CA ALA A 17 -6.75 2.15 -5.94
C ALA A 17 -5.44 2.94 -5.83
N ILE A 18 -4.42 2.36 -5.21
CA ILE A 18 -3.11 3.01 -5.10
C ILE A 18 -2.48 3.15 -6.49
N VAL A 19 -2.58 2.10 -7.30
CA VAL A 19 -2.08 2.16 -8.68
C VAL A 19 -2.72 3.32 -9.43
N LYS A 20 -4.01 3.49 -9.24
CA LYS A 20 -4.74 4.56 -9.89
C LYS A 20 -4.30 5.93 -9.38
N GLU A 21 -4.12 6.04 -8.06
CA GLU A 21 -3.69 7.31 -7.46
C GLU A 21 -2.30 7.72 -7.96
N LEU A 22 -1.41 6.77 -8.11
CA LEU A 22 -0.05 7.03 -8.57
C LEU A 22 0.06 7.09 -10.09
N LYS A 23 -1.04 6.82 -10.80
CA LYS A 23 -1.09 6.88 -12.26
C LYS A 23 -0.05 5.95 -12.88
N ILE A 24 0.02 4.74 -12.34
CA ILE A 24 0.96 3.73 -12.85
C ILE A 24 0.42 3.21 -14.18
N SER A 25 1.24 3.22 -15.22
CA SER A 25 0.81 2.73 -16.53
C SER A 25 0.75 1.21 -16.54
N ASP A 26 0.00 0.66 -17.51
CA ASP A 26 -0.22 -0.77 -17.56
C ASP A 26 1.08 -1.56 -17.64
N ASN A 27 2.03 -1.08 -18.43
CA ASN A 27 3.29 -1.81 -18.60
C ASN A 27 4.24 -1.62 -17.43
N GLU A 28 3.90 -0.76 -16.47
CA GLU A 28 4.71 -0.55 -15.27
C GLU A 28 4.10 -1.20 -14.03
N GLN A 29 2.90 -1.76 -14.16
CA GLN A 29 2.20 -2.27 -12.99
C GLN A 29 2.93 -3.44 -12.35
N ILE A 30 3.49 -4.35 -13.14
CA ILE A 30 4.18 -5.50 -12.58
C ILE A 30 5.40 -5.05 -11.80
N ALA A 31 6.18 -4.11 -12.34
CA ALA A 31 7.33 -3.58 -11.63
C ALA A 31 6.92 -2.87 -10.35
N PHE A 32 5.82 -2.09 -10.42
CA PHE A 32 5.30 -1.43 -9.24
C PHE A 32 4.89 -2.44 -8.17
N LEU A 33 4.16 -3.47 -8.58
CA LEU A 33 3.69 -4.47 -7.62
C LEU A 33 4.84 -5.19 -6.94
N ASN A 34 5.88 -5.52 -7.69
CA ASN A 34 7.05 -6.16 -7.10
C ASN A 34 7.69 -5.28 -6.05
N LYS A 35 7.84 -4.00 -6.34
CA LYS A 35 8.40 -3.06 -5.37
C LYS A 35 7.47 -2.88 -4.18
N PHE A 36 6.17 -2.78 -4.44
CA PHE A 36 5.19 -2.56 -3.39
C PHE A 36 5.19 -3.72 -2.41
N TYR A 37 5.22 -4.94 -2.92
CA TYR A 37 5.20 -6.12 -2.06
C TYR A 37 6.47 -6.23 -1.22
N GLN A 38 7.56 -5.62 -1.65
CA GLN A 38 8.81 -5.65 -0.90
C GLN A 38 8.97 -4.44 0.02
N SER A 39 8.03 -3.51 -0.03
CA SER A 39 8.13 -2.29 0.75
C SER A 39 7.78 -2.53 2.21
N SER A 40 8.31 -1.68 3.09
CA SER A 40 7.95 -1.73 4.49
C SER A 40 6.48 -1.40 4.69
N LEU A 41 5.93 -0.54 3.85
CA LEU A 41 4.51 -0.20 3.94
C LEU A 41 3.65 -1.45 3.75
N TYR A 42 3.96 -2.27 2.76
CA TYR A 42 3.17 -3.48 2.54
C TYR A 42 3.26 -4.42 3.74
N ASP A 43 4.46 -4.56 4.30
CA ASP A 43 4.66 -5.44 5.45
C ASP A 43 3.77 -5.04 6.62
N ILE A 44 3.60 -3.74 6.83
CA ILE A 44 2.75 -3.25 7.91
C ILE A 44 1.29 -3.27 7.49
N LEU A 45 1.02 -2.96 6.23
CA LEU A 45 -0.35 -2.88 5.72
C LEU A 45 -1.09 -4.20 5.83
N ILE A 46 -0.40 -5.32 5.62
CA ILE A 46 -1.05 -6.63 5.70
C ILE A 46 -1.32 -7.07 7.12
N ARG A 47 -0.85 -6.33 8.11
CA ARG A 47 -1.12 -6.63 9.51
C ARG A 47 -2.41 -5.92 9.90
N GLU A 48 -3.43 -6.70 10.15
CA GLU A 48 -4.76 -6.17 10.42
C GLU A 48 -4.78 -5.25 11.64
N GLU A 49 -3.97 -5.58 12.64
CA GLU A 49 -3.96 -4.83 13.88
C GLU A 49 -3.43 -3.41 13.73
N THR A 50 -2.69 -3.11 12.66
CA THR A 50 -2.16 -1.76 12.48
C THR A 50 -3.23 -0.78 12.02
N GLY A 51 -4.29 -1.28 11.41
CA GLY A 51 -5.37 -0.44 10.91
C GLY A 51 -5.02 0.39 9.69
N LEU A 52 -3.85 0.19 9.10
CA LEU A 52 -3.46 0.99 7.93
C LEU A 52 -4.40 0.81 6.75
N TRP A 53 -4.99 -0.38 6.65
CA TRP A 53 -5.90 -0.65 5.54
C TRP A 53 -7.15 0.22 5.57
N HIS A 54 -7.41 0.91 6.68
CA HIS A 54 -8.51 1.86 6.79
C HIS A 54 -8.22 3.21 6.12
N LEU A 55 -6.94 3.50 5.88
CA LEU A 55 -6.58 4.78 5.31
C LEU A 55 -7.02 4.87 3.85
N SER A 56 -7.24 6.09 3.39
CA SER A 56 -7.65 6.28 2.01
C SER A 56 -6.51 5.90 1.06
N PRO A 57 -6.84 5.50 -0.17
CA PRO A 57 -5.80 5.19 -1.16
C PRO A 57 -4.84 6.35 -1.39
N THR A 58 -5.33 7.59 -1.35
CA THR A 58 -4.48 8.75 -1.51
C THR A 58 -3.42 8.81 -0.41
N THR A 59 -3.84 8.60 0.84
CA THR A 59 -2.91 8.61 1.95
C THR A 59 -1.90 7.49 1.84
N LEU A 60 -2.34 6.29 1.50
CA LEU A 60 -1.44 5.17 1.34
C LEU A 60 -0.45 5.40 0.21
N ALA A 61 -0.90 6.00 -0.88
CA ALA A 61 -0.02 6.33 -1.99
C ALA A 61 1.06 7.32 -1.56
N GLU A 62 0.67 8.33 -0.78
CA GLU A 62 1.64 9.31 -0.29
C GLU A 62 2.67 8.69 0.63
N ILE A 63 2.23 7.79 1.50
CA ILE A 63 3.16 7.09 2.39
C ILE A 63 4.15 6.26 1.57
N TYR A 64 3.65 5.55 0.57
CA TYR A 64 4.49 4.74 -0.29
C TYR A 64 5.52 5.59 -1.03
N GLU A 65 5.06 6.70 -1.63
CA GLU A 65 5.96 7.57 -2.36
C GLU A 65 7.04 8.15 -1.46
N HIS A 66 6.66 8.53 -0.25
CA HIS A 66 7.64 9.07 0.70
C HIS A 66 8.70 8.03 1.03
N GLU A 67 8.28 6.79 1.23
CA GLU A 67 9.24 5.72 1.51
C GLU A 67 10.19 5.52 0.33
N GLN A 68 9.67 5.59 -0.89
CA GLN A 68 10.51 5.39 -2.06
C GLN A 68 11.52 6.52 -2.25
N LYS A 69 11.15 7.73 -1.86
CA LYS A 69 12.04 8.88 -2.01
C LYS A 69 13.11 8.93 -0.94
N THR A 70 12.74 8.66 0.30
CA THR A 70 13.64 8.86 1.43
C THR A 70 14.22 7.57 1.97
N GLY A 71 13.63 6.44 1.63
CA GLY A 71 14.01 5.15 2.20
C GLY A 71 13.50 4.95 3.62
N ILE A 72 12.71 5.88 4.13
CA ILE A 72 12.18 5.82 5.48
C ILE A 72 10.66 5.79 5.42
N LEU A 73 10.07 4.83 6.13
CA LEU A 73 8.63 4.73 6.23
C LEU A 73 8.14 5.63 7.35
N GLU A 74 7.30 6.59 6.99
CA GLU A 74 6.68 7.47 7.97
C GLU A 74 5.18 7.30 7.92
N LEU A 75 4.60 6.99 9.07
CA LEU A 75 3.16 6.78 9.17
C LEU A 75 2.51 8.00 9.79
N PRO A 76 1.21 8.24 9.47
CA PRO A 76 0.49 9.32 10.12
C PRO A 76 0.46 9.09 11.63
N GLU A 77 0.52 10.16 12.38
CA GLU A 77 0.50 10.05 13.83
C GLU A 77 -0.85 9.56 14.34
N GLU A 78 -1.89 9.86 13.59
CA GLU A 78 -3.24 9.48 13.97
C GLU A 78 -3.70 8.31 13.14
N LEU A 79 -3.67 7.15 13.73
CA LEU A 79 -4.15 5.94 13.08
C LEU A 79 -5.39 5.42 13.75
#